data_c00fda6ba3d742d79f31a8cc1feb79c4
#
_entry.id   c00fda6ba3d742d79f31a8cc1feb79c4
#
_cell.length_a   1.000
_cell.length_b   1.000
_cell.length_c   1.000
_cell.angle_alpha   90.00
_cell.angle_beta   90.00
_cell.angle_gamma   90.00
#
_symmetry.space_group_name_H-M   'P 1'
#
loop_
_entity.id
_entity.type
_entity.pdbx_description
1 polymer ?
#
loop_
_entity_poly.entity_id
_entity_poly.type
_entity_poly.pdbx_seq_one_letter_code
_entity_poly.pdbx_strand_id
1 'polypeptide(L)'
;MGKPTADQLMKINQLAKTPLTEDQVYVFNAKLIGDKPIPMRFQRVTPNFLRKMAEDAKAGVSLMLDHSWANLGILAMPYGRTFDAMLKQDGDELALYADHYIVRGQTLNGVATDDIISAIDSGTLFDTSVGYIPTKNICSIDGFDYFGGKCLHYRGCEYDGEICSVEQDDGQLMENSLVFDGAYPGAGVVAASQKQAKEGNGKAWVSMQDAEAAKN
;
A
#
# COMPACT_ATOMS: atom_id res chain seq x y z
N MET A 1 4.06 15.76 -8.92
CA MET A 1 2.72 15.17 -8.97
C MET A 1 1.85 16.10 -9.80
N GLY A 2 0.79 15.63 -10.43
CA GLY A 2 -0.08 16.49 -11.21
C GLY A 2 -0.46 15.93 -12.56
N LYS A 3 -0.08 16.62 -13.64
CA LYS A 3 -0.40 16.16 -14.99
C LYS A 3 0.40 14.93 -15.40
N PRO A 4 -0.21 13.97 -16.13
CA PRO A 4 0.50 12.81 -16.67
C PRO A 4 1.48 13.20 -17.77
N THR A 5 2.54 12.42 -17.93
CA THR A 5 3.33 12.40 -19.16
C THR A 5 2.53 11.75 -20.29
N ALA A 6 2.97 11.91 -21.55
CA ALA A 6 2.31 11.25 -22.70
C ALA A 6 2.26 9.72 -22.55
N ASP A 7 3.34 9.09 -22.03
CA ASP A 7 3.40 7.64 -21.78
C ASP A 7 2.42 7.22 -20.67
N GLN A 8 2.36 7.97 -19.56
CA GLN A 8 1.39 7.73 -18.49
C GLN A 8 -0.05 7.87 -19.00
N LEU A 9 -0.36 8.91 -19.77
CA LEU A 9 -1.69 9.10 -20.34
C LEU A 9 -2.07 7.96 -21.29
N MET A 10 -1.12 7.46 -22.07
CA MET A 10 -1.35 6.29 -22.95
C MET A 10 -1.72 5.05 -22.11
N LYS A 11 -1.00 4.75 -21.01
CA LYS A 11 -1.30 3.63 -20.12
C LYS A 11 -2.67 3.80 -19.44
N ILE A 12 -2.99 5.00 -18.97
CA ILE A 12 -4.29 5.31 -18.38
C ILE A 12 -5.42 5.04 -19.39
N ASN A 13 -5.24 5.48 -20.65
CA ASN A 13 -6.22 5.32 -21.70
C ASN A 13 -6.42 3.88 -22.19
N GLN A 14 -5.48 2.97 -21.91
CA GLN A 14 -5.69 1.53 -22.08
C GLN A 14 -6.70 0.96 -21.08
N LEU A 15 -6.84 1.57 -19.90
CA LEU A 15 -7.79 1.17 -18.87
C LEU A 15 -9.13 1.89 -18.96
N ALA A 16 -9.14 3.12 -19.47
CA ALA A 16 -10.33 3.94 -19.61
C ALA A 16 -11.22 3.45 -20.76
N LYS A 17 -12.55 3.53 -20.59
CA LYS A 17 -13.51 3.20 -21.66
C LYS A 17 -13.70 4.33 -22.65
N THR A 18 -13.45 5.56 -22.22
CA THR A 18 -13.46 6.77 -23.05
C THR A 18 -12.11 7.46 -22.87
N PRO A 19 -11.43 7.87 -23.94
CA PRO A 19 -10.14 8.54 -23.82
C PRO A 19 -10.22 9.78 -22.94
N LEU A 20 -9.27 9.89 -22.01
CA LEU A 20 -9.08 11.03 -21.13
C LEU A 20 -7.96 11.92 -21.66
N THR A 21 -8.02 13.21 -21.37
CA THR A 21 -6.98 14.19 -21.67
C THR A 21 -6.08 14.44 -20.46
N GLU A 22 -4.93 15.05 -20.66
CA GLU A 22 -3.98 15.37 -19.57
C GLU A 22 -4.58 16.29 -18.50
N ASP A 23 -5.49 17.19 -18.89
CA ASP A 23 -6.13 18.12 -17.95
C ASP A 23 -7.24 17.46 -17.12
N GLN A 24 -7.77 16.32 -17.59
CA GLN A 24 -8.82 15.58 -16.89
C GLN A 24 -8.29 14.65 -15.81
N VAL A 25 -6.99 14.38 -15.78
CA VAL A 25 -6.42 13.43 -14.82
C VAL A 25 -5.34 14.08 -13.95
N TYR A 26 -5.25 13.59 -12.73
CA TYR A 26 -4.17 13.86 -11.79
C TYR A 26 -3.44 12.55 -11.53
N VAL A 27 -2.10 12.56 -11.53
CA VAL A 27 -1.28 11.38 -11.29
C VAL A 27 -0.36 11.57 -10.09
N PHE A 28 -0.18 10.49 -9.32
CA PHE A 28 0.77 10.43 -8.21
C PHE A 28 1.34 9.01 -8.07
N ASN A 29 2.50 8.91 -7.45
CA ASN A 29 3.15 7.64 -7.11
C ASN A 29 3.03 7.39 -5.61
N ALA A 30 2.88 6.15 -5.19
CA ALA A 30 2.87 5.75 -3.79
C ALA A 30 3.65 4.46 -3.57
N LYS A 31 4.31 4.36 -2.41
CA LYS A 31 4.78 3.10 -1.84
C LYS A 31 3.58 2.40 -1.21
N LEU A 32 3.30 1.18 -1.61
CA LEU A 32 2.14 0.43 -1.17
C LEU A 32 2.45 -0.45 0.04
N ILE A 33 3.46 -1.29 -0.10
CA ILE A 33 3.87 -2.30 0.88
C ILE A 33 5.27 -2.80 0.52
N GLY A 34 5.97 -3.41 1.46
CA GLY A 34 7.23 -4.12 1.23
C GLY A 34 7.25 -5.49 1.91
N ASP A 35 8.40 -6.15 1.91
CA ASP A 35 8.60 -7.48 2.47
C ASP A 35 9.01 -7.50 3.94
N LYS A 36 9.03 -6.35 4.62
CA LYS A 36 9.27 -6.29 6.06
C LYS A 36 8.04 -6.70 6.86
N PRO A 37 8.23 -7.14 8.11
CA PRO A 37 7.12 -7.44 9.00
C PRO A 37 6.20 -6.23 9.21
N ILE A 38 4.90 -6.49 9.30
CA ILE A 38 3.89 -5.55 9.77
C ILE A 38 3.77 -5.75 11.29
N PRO A 39 4.34 -4.86 12.14
CA PRO A 39 4.61 -5.18 13.53
C PRO A 39 3.38 -5.63 14.33
N MET A 40 2.31 -4.83 14.32
CA MET A 40 1.09 -5.11 15.10
C MET A 40 0.25 -6.29 14.57
N ARG A 41 0.59 -6.80 13.38
CA ARG A 41 -0.15 -7.90 12.75
C ARG A 41 0.60 -9.23 12.81
N PHE A 42 1.88 -9.22 13.21
CA PHE A 42 2.75 -10.40 13.19
C PHE A 42 2.66 -11.16 11.87
N GLN A 43 2.78 -10.44 10.77
CA GLN A 43 2.72 -10.98 9.42
C GLN A 43 3.63 -10.19 8.48
N ARG A 44 4.02 -10.82 7.38
CA ARG A 44 4.73 -10.16 6.28
C ARG A 44 4.31 -10.74 4.95
N VAL A 45 4.44 -9.94 3.90
CA VAL A 45 4.28 -10.37 2.52
C VAL A 45 5.64 -10.82 2.00
N THR A 46 5.71 -11.99 1.34
CA THR A 46 6.97 -12.47 0.76
C THR A 46 7.28 -11.75 -0.56
N PRO A 47 8.55 -11.77 -1.02
CA PRO A 47 8.92 -11.28 -2.35
C PRO A 47 8.13 -11.93 -3.50
N ASN A 48 7.70 -13.19 -3.32
CA ASN A 48 6.88 -13.88 -4.30
C ASN A 48 5.50 -13.24 -4.43
N PHE A 49 4.83 -12.99 -3.33
CA PHE A 49 3.52 -12.35 -3.33
C PHE A 49 3.61 -10.86 -3.77
N LEU A 50 4.70 -10.15 -3.42
CA LEU A 50 4.93 -8.79 -3.91
C LEU A 50 5.01 -8.73 -5.44
N ARG A 51 5.62 -9.72 -6.11
CA ARG A 51 5.65 -9.78 -7.58
C ARG A 51 4.25 -9.89 -8.15
N LYS A 52 3.41 -10.74 -7.56
CA LYS A 52 2.02 -10.89 -7.98
C LYS A 52 1.19 -9.63 -7.73
N MET A 53 1.35 -9.00 -6.56
CA MET A 53 0.72 -7.70 -6.28
C MET A 53 1.13 -6.62 -7.29
N ALA A 54 2.38 -6.64 -7.77
CA ALA A 54 2.83 -5.71 -8.79
C ALA A 54 2.14 -5.95 -10.14
N GLU A 55 1.88 -7.21 -10.51
CA GLU A 55 1.10 -7.56 -11.70
C GLU A 55 -0.36 -7.10 -11.57
N ASP A 56 -1.00 -7.34 -10.42
CA ASP A 56 -2.35 -6.87 -10.13
C ASP A 56 -2.43 -5.34 -10.20
N ALA A 57 -1.47 -4.63 -9.60
CA ALA A 57 -1.41 -3.17 -9.62
C ALA A 57 -1.21 -2.61 -11.04
N LYS A 58 -0.42 -3.26 -11.90
CA LYS A 58 -0.27 -2.90 -13.32
C LYS A 58 -1.57 -3.11 -14.10
N ALA A 59 -2.27 -4.19 -13.84
CA ALA A 59 -3.58 -4.46 -14.43
C ALA A 59 -4.64 -3.45 -13.96
N GLY A 60 -4.38 -2.77 -12.86
CA GLY A 60 -5.18 -1.68 -12.31
C GLY A 60 -6.12 -2.11 -11.21
N VAL A 61 -5.76 -1.79 -9.98
CA VAL A 61 -6.63 -1.94 -8.80
C VAL A 61 -7.25 -0.61 -8.42
N SER A 62 -8.36 -0.66 -7.70
CA SER A 62 -9.09 0.53 -7.26
C SER A 62 -8.29 1.37 -6.27
N LEU A 63 -8.38 2.69 -6.38
CA LEU A 63 -7.96 3.64 -5.34
C LEU A 63 -9.18 3.98 -4.49
N MET A 64 -9.11 3.69 -3.20
CA MET A 64 -10.18 3.91 -2.25
C MET A 64 -9.78 4.96 -1.19
N LEU A 65 -10.70 5.30 -0.29
CA LEU A 65 -10.44 6.01 0.95
C LEU A 65 -10.81 5.10 2.11
N ASP A 66 -9.91 4.95 3.08
CA ASP A 66 -10.12 4.28 4.37
C ASP A 66 -10.74 2.87 4.23
N HIS A 67 -10.26 2.08 3.26
CA HIS A 67 -10.78 0.72 2.98
C HIS A 67 -12.32 0.65 2.87
N SER A 68 -12.94 1.69 2.31
CA SER A 68 -14.40 1.87 2.30
C SER A 68 -15.19 0.74 1.60
N TRP A 69 -14.52 -0.11 0.78
CA TRP A 69 -15.15 -1.29 0.19
C TRP A 69 -15.56 -2.35 1.22
N ALA A 70 -14.92 -2.35 2.39
CA ALA A 70 -15.21 -3.31 3.47
C ALA A 70 -16.43 -2.92 4.30
N ASN A 71 -17.01 -1.73 4.08
CA ASN A 71 -18.19 -1.27 4.79
C ASN A 71 -19.45 -1.97 4.24
N LEU A 72 -19.92 -2.98 4.95
CA LEU A 72 -21.12 -3.76 4.60
C LEU A 72 -22.32 -2.84 4.38
N GLY A 73 -22.92 -2.90 3.18
CA GLY A 73 -24.16 -2.22 2.84
C GLY A 73 -24.03 -0.83 2.23
N ILE A 74 -22.81 -0.29 2.07
CA ILE A 74 -22.58 0.97 1.35
C ILE A 74 -21.84 0.65 0.04
N LEU A 75 -22.43 1.03 -1.08
CA LEU A 75 -21.77 0.96 -2.37
C LEU A 75 -20.70 2.04 -2.43
N ALA A 76 -19.45 1.67 -2.18
CA ALA A 76 -18.32 2.58 -2.31
C ALA A 76 -17.81 2.61 -3.75
N MET A 77 -17.76 3.79 -4.35
CA MET A 77 -17.15 3.99 -5.66
C MET A 77 -15.67 4.32 -5.50
N PRO A 78 -14.78 3.70 -6.30
CA PRO A 78 -13.37 4.07 -6.32
C PRO A 78 -13.18 5.54 -6.74
N TYR A 79 -12.20 6.21 -6.11
CA TYR A 79 -11.83 7.59 -6.46
C TYR A 79 -10.80 7.68 -7.58
N GLY A 80 -10.16 6.57 -7.88
CA GLY A 80 -9.13 6.46 -8.90
C GLY A 80 -8.72 5.01 -9.12
N ARG A 81 -7.57 4.82 -9.76
CA ARG A 81 -7.05 3.50 -10.12
C ARG A 81 -5.54 3.53 -10.24
N THR A 82 -4.86 2.40 -9.99
CA THR A 82 -3.48 2.21 -10.41
C THR A 82 -3.41 1.97 -11.93
N PHE A 83 -2.29 2.32 -12.56
CA PHE A 83 -2.09 2.10 -14.00
C PHE A 83 -0.68 1.63 -14.35
N ASP A 84 0.23 1.68 -13.39
CA ASP A 84 1.57 1.11 -13.49
C ASP A 84 2.09 0.76 -12.10
N ALA A 85 3.06 -0.16 -12.04
CA ALA A 85 3.68 -0.55 -10.78
C ALA A 85 5.08 -1.11 -10.99
N MET A 86 5.93 -0.98 -9.97
CA MET A 86 7.26 -1.54 -9.96
C MET A 86 7.67 -2.04 -8.58
N LEU A 87 8.49 -3.06 -8.56
CA LEU A 87 9.23 -3.44 -7.36
C LEU A 87 10.57 -2.69 -7.36
N LYS A 88 10.93 -2.16 -6.21
CA LYS A 88 12.18 -1.41 -6.02
C LYS A 88 12.84 -1.87 -4.74
N GLN A 89 14.17 -2.05 -4.79
CA GLN A 89 14.96 -2.18 -3.58
C GLN A 89 15.03 -0.82 -2.89
N ASP A 90 14.52 -0.73 -1.68
CA ASP A 90 14.47 0.48 -0.86
C ASP A 90 15.20 0.20 0.46
N GLY A 91 16.50 0.53 0.49
CA GLY A 91 17.39 0.09 1.55
C GLY A 91 17.50 -1.43 1.60
N ASP A 92 17.11 -2.01 2.74
CA ASP A 92 17.14 -3.46 3.01
C ASP A 92 15.79 -4.16 2.77
N GLU A 93 14.81 -3.48 2.15
CA GLU A 93 13.53 -4.06 1.80
C GLU A 93 13.27 -4.07 0.29
N LEU A 94 12.52 -5.06 -0.19
CA LEU A 94 11.90 -5.04 -1.49
C LEU A 94 10.49 -4.44 -1.34
N ALA A 95 10.25 -3.30 -1.99
CA ALA A 95 8.99 -2.58 -1.85
C ALA A 95 8.25 -2.44 -3.19
N LEU A 96 6.92 -2.47 -3.11
CA LEU A 96 6.00 -2.23 -4.21
C LEU A 96 5.62 -0.76 -4.27
N TYR A 97 5.86 -0.14 -5.41
CA TYR A 97 5.43 1.20 -5.77
C TYR A 97 4.43 1.13 -6.91
N ALA A 98 3.41 1.99 -6.88
CA ALA A 98 2.45 2.09 -7.98
C ALA A 98 2.13 3.53 -8.35
N ASP A 99 1.89 3.74 -9.63
CA ASP A 99 1.35 4.98 -10.16
C ASP A 99 -0.17 4.92 -10.19
N HIS A 100 -0.78 5.97 -9.67
CA HIS A 100 -2.23 6.14 -9.57
C HIS A 100 -2.70 7.32 -10.41
N TYR A 101 -3.94 7.23 -10.87
CA TYR A 101 -4.63 8.39 -11.40
C TYR A 101 -5.98 8.62 -10.74
N ILE A 102 -6.38 9.88 -10.67
CA ILE A 102 -7.70 10.36 -10.23
C ILE A 102 -8.27 11.21 -11.37
N VAL A 103 -9.54 11.01 -11.70
CA VAL A 103 -10.24 11.87 -12.67
C VAL A 103 -10.73 13.11 -11.94
N ARG A 104 -10.37 14.30 -12.45
CA ARG A 104 -10.74 15.59 -11.89
C ARG A 104 -12.23 15.91 -12.07
N GLY A 105 -12.74 16.81 -11.25
CA GLY A 105 -14.08 17.37 -11.39
C GLY A 105 -15.22 16.40 -11.12
N GLN A 106 -14.97 15.27 -10.44
CA GLN A 106 -15.99 14.31 -10.05
C GLN A 106 -16.37 14.48 -8.57
N THR A 107 -17.61 14.09 -8.25
CA THR A 107 -18.05 13.91 -6.84
C THR A 107 -18.50 12.46 -6.68
N LEU A 108 -17.79 11.72 -5.85
CA LEU A 108 -18.00 10.29 -5.59
C LEU A 108 -18.22 10.08 -4.09
N ASN A 109 -19.24 9.32 -3.73
CA ASN A 109 -19.58 9.06 -2.32
C ASN A 109 -19.71 10.36 -1.46
N GLY A 110 -20.09 11.48 -2.08
CA GLY A 110 -20.21 12.78 -1.42
C GLY A 110 -18.89 13.56 -1.26
N VAL A 111 -17.76 13.05 -1.79
CA VAL A 111 -16.44 13.71 -1.75
C VAL A 111 -16.03 14.14 -3.16
N ALA A 112 -15.61 15.39 -3.33
CA ALA A 112 -15.06 15.86 -4.58
C ALA A 112 -13.64 15.31 -4.80
N THR A 113 -13.34 14.82 -6.00
CA THR A 113 -12.00 14.31 -6.33
C THR A 113 -10.94 15.41 -6.26
N ASP A 114 -11.30 16.67 -6.52
CA ASP A 114 -10.37 17.80 -6.41
C ASP A 114 -10.02 18.13 -4.95
N ASP A 115 -10.88 17.82 -3.98
CA ASP A 115 -10.55 17.95 -2.55
C ASP A 115 -9.51 16.89 -2.14
N ILE A 116 -9.64 15.65 -2.65
CA ILE A 116 -8.64 14.59 -2.43
C ILE A 116 -7.29 15.00 -3.04
N ILE A 117 -7.29 15.51 -4.27
CA ILE A 117 -6.09 16.00 -4.96
C ILE A 117 -5.43 17.13 -4.15
N SER A 118 -6.22 18.08 -3.66
CA SER A 118 -5.73 19.18 -2.82
C SER A 118 -5.13 18.67 -1.50
N ALA A 119 -5.74 17.67 -0.88
CA ALA A 119 -5.22 17.04 0.33
C ALA A 119 -3.89 16.28 0.09
N ILE A 120 -3.76 15.60 -1.05
CA ILE A 120 -2.50 14.96 -1.46
C ILE A 120 -1.42 16.02 -1.71
N ASP A 121 -1.71 17.06 -2.48
CA ASP A 121 -0.75 18.10 -2.84
C ASP A 121 -0.29 18.94 -1.63
N SER A 122 -1.17 19.14 -0.66
CA SER A 122 -0.84 19.83 0.60
C SER A 122 -0.12 18.93 1.62
N GLY A 123 -0.06 17.62 1.38
CA GLY A 123 0.55 16.66 2.29
C GLY A 123 -0.28 16.37 3.54
N THR A 124 -1.58 16.68 3.53
CA THR A 124 -2.49 16.35 4.64
C THR A 124 -3.10 14.95 4.51
N LEU A 125 -3.09 14.38 3.32
CA LEU A 125 -3.47 13.00 3.02
C LEU A 125 -2.27 12.33 2.34
N PHE A 126 -1.51 11.53 3.09
CA PHE A 126 -0.19 11.08 2.65
C PHE A 126 0.05 9.57 2.83
N ASP A 127 -0.60 8.91 3.78
CA ASP A 127 -0.42 7.48 4.01
C ASP A 127 -1.27 6.64 3.07
N THR A 128 -0.77 5.44 2.77
CA THR A 128 -1.50 4.43 1.98
C THR A 128 -1.57 3.11 2.73
N SER A 129 -2.61 2.34 2.42
CA SER A 129 -2.77 0.98 2.93
C SER A 129 -3.39 0.09 1.86
N VAL A 130 -2.85 -1.11 1.68
CA VAL A 130 -3.36 -2.08 0.71
C VAL A 130 -4.39 -3.01 1.31
N GLY A 131 -5.48 -3.27 0.57
CA GLY A 131 -6.38 -4.37 0.81
C GLY A 131 -6.02 -5.55 -0.09
N TYR A 132 -5.77 -6.73 0.49
CA TYR A 132 -5.44 -7.94 -0.25
C TYR A 132 -5.99 -9.19 0.43
N ILE A 133 -6.15 -10.26 -0.34
CA ILE A 133 -6.61 -11.56 0.13
C ILE A 133 -5.47 -12.57 -0.06
N PRO A 134 -4.79 -12.99 1.03
CA PRO A 134 -3.77 -14.02 0.94
C PRO A 134 -4.39 -15.40 0.76
N THR A 135 -3.86 -16.20 -0.14
CA THR A 135 -4.28 -17.59 -0.39
C THR A 135 -3.29 -18.62 0.16
N LYS A 136 -2.06 -18.20 0.46
CA LYS A 136 -1.03 -19.05 1.04
C LYS A 136 -0.42 -18.33 2.25
N ASN A 137 -0.59 -18.94 3.43
CA ASN A 137 -0.17 -18.41 4.72
C ASN A 137 0.71 -19.42 5.43
N ILE A 138 1.96 -19.09 5.65
CA ILE A 138 2.97 -20.01 6.19
C ILE A 138 3.33 -19.55 7.61
N CYS A 139 3.26 -20.47 8.57
CA CYS A 139 3.71 -20.26 9.93
C CYS A 139 5.24 -20.14 9.98
N SER A 140 5.79 -19.12 10.64
CA SER A 140 7.24 -18.93 10.75
C SER A 140 7.94 -19.96 11.63
N ILE A 141 7.21 -20.65 12.52
CA ILE A 141 7.78 -21.61 13.47
C ILE A 141 7.94 -23.00 12.85
N ASP A 142 6.91 -23.52 12.19
CA ASP A 142 6.89 -24.91 11.70
C ASP A 142 6.80 -25.02 10.16
N GLY A 143 6.62 -23.93 9.45
CA GLY A 143 6.50 -23.90 7.99
C GLY A 143 5.19 -24.48 7.43
N PHE A 144 4.24 -24.88 8.29
CA PHE A 144 2.96 -25.37 7.83
C PHE A 144 2.03 -24.25 7.37
N ASP A 145 1.02 -24.59 6.58
CA ASP A 145 -0.09 -23.68 6.31
C ASP A 145 -0.78 -23.29 7.63
N TYR A 146 -0.72 -22.00 7.93
CA TYR A 146 -1.21 -21.46 9.19
C TYR A 146 -2.70 -21.74 9.43
N PHE A 147 -3.51 -21.80 8.37
CA PHE A 147 -4.94 -22.09 8.42
C PHE A 147 -5.28 -23.54 8.04
N GLY A 148 -4.28 -24.36 7.71
CA GLY A 148 -4.46 -25.74 7.20
C GLY A 148 -4.79 -26.78 8.27
N GLY A 149 -4.97 -26.39 9.54
CA GLY A 149 -5.36 -27.27 10.64
C GLY A 149 -4.24 -28.15 11.20
N LYS A 150 -3.02 -28.09 10.67
CA LYS A 150 -1.83 -28.79 11.21
C LYS A 150 -0.97 -27.89 12.08
N CYS A 151 -0.94 -26.59 11.80
CA CYS A 151 -0.26 -25.62 12.60
C CYS A 151 -1.01 -25.41 13.92
N LEU A 152 -0.28 -25.50 15.05
CA LEU A 152 -0.81 -25.29 16.41
C LEU A 152 -0.29 -23.99 17.04
N HIS A 153 0.47 -23.20 16.29
CA HIS A 153 1.03 -21.95 16.76
C HIS A 153 0.04 -20.79 16.58
N TYR A 154 0.13 -19.82 17.47
CA TYR A 154 -0.66 -18.59 17.39
C TYR A 154 0.27 -17.41 17.11
N ARG A 155 -0.02 -16.65 16.07
CA ARG A 155 0.78 -15.45 15.73
C ARG A 155 0.81 -14.46 16.88
N GLY A 156 1.99 -13.91 17.14
CA GLY A 156 2.25 -13.03 18.27
C GLY A 156 2.62 -13.75 19.58
N CYS A 157 2.50 -15.09 19.65
CA CYS A 157 2.97 -15.88 20.77
C CYS A 157 4.41 -16.32 20.56
N GLU A 158 5.16 -16.46 21.66
CA GLU A 158 6.55 -16.93 21.69
C GLU A 158 6.62 -18.45 21.79
N TYR A 159 7.50 -19.05 20.99
CA TYR A 159 7.81 -20.49 20.97
C TYR A 159 9.33 -20.64 20.89
N ASP A 160 9.94 -21.20 21.91
CA ASP A 160 11.39 -21.43 22.03
C ASP A 160 12.24 -20.18 21.74
N GLY A 161 11.77 -19.00 22.16
CA GLY A 161 12.45 -17.71 21.97
C GLY A 161 12.14 -17.00 20.65
N GLU A 162 11.28 -17.57 19.81
CA GLU A 162 10.84 -16.96 18.55
C GLU A 162 9.35 -16.58 18.59
N ILE A 163 9.04 -15.37 18.17
CA ILE A 163 7.64 -14.91 18.05
C ILE A 163 7.04 -15.42 16.75
N CYS A 164 5.97 -16.20 16.87
CA CYS A 164 5.25 -16.71 15.71
C CYS A 164 4.69 -15.56 14.85
N SER A 165 5.01 -15.58 13.57
CA SER A 165 4.47 -14.71 12.54
C SER A 165 3.92 -15.52 11.37
N VAL A 166 3.14 -14.85 10.50
CA VAL A 166 2.58 -15.48 9.30
C VAL A 166 3.22 -14.84 8.06
N GLU A 167 3.85 -15.68 7.25
CA GLU A 167 4.36 -15.30 5.93
C GLU A 167 3.29 -15.51 4.88
N GLN A 168 2.87 -14.44 4.23
CA GLN A 168 1.86 -14.45 3.18
C GLN A 168 2.58 -14.53 1.83
N ASP A 169 2.50 -15.70 1.18
CA ASP A 169 3.34 -16.04 0.03
C ASP A 169 2.60 -16.01 -1.32
N ASP A 170 1.27 -15.99 -1.31
CA ASP A 170 0.44 -15.86 -2.49
C ASP A 170 -0.91 -15.23 -2.13
N GLY A 171 -1.60 -14.68 -3.14
CA GLY A 171 -2.89 -14.03 -2.94
C GLY A 171 -3.25 -13.10 -4.09
N GLN A 172 -4.14 -12.13 -3.81
CA GLN A 172 -4.58 -11.12 -4.75
C GLN A 172 -4.58 -9.75 -4.10
N LEU A 173 -4.02 -8.74 -4.76
CA LEU A 173 -4.17 -7.34 -4.39
C LEU A 173 -5.56 -6.87 -4.83
N MET A 174 -6.36 -6.37 -3.91
CA MET A 174 -7.74 -5.95 -4.17
C MET A 174 -7.84 -4.45 -4.43
N GLU A 175 -7.13 -3.64 -3.66
CA GLU A 175 -7.17 -2.19 -3.76
C GLU A 175 -5.97 -1.54 -3.06
N ASN A 176 -5.77 -0.25 -3.29
CA ASN A 176 -4.97 0.62 -2.45
C ASN A 176 -5.84 1.76 -1.94
N SER A 177 -5.77 2.05 -0.64
CA SER A 177 -6.49 3.15 -0.01
C SER A 177 -5.55 4.27 0.42
N LEU A 178 -6.01 5.50 0.28
CA LEU A 178 -5.48 6.64 1.04
C LEU A 178 -6.09 6.58 2.45
N VAL A 179 -5.26 6.63 3.47
CA VAL A 179 -5.64 6.49 4.88
C VAL A 179 -4.95 7.53 5.75
N PHE A 180 -5.42 7.72 6.98
CA PHE A 180 -4.77 8.63 7.93
C PHE A 180 -3.55 7.98 8.63
N ASP A 181 -3.52 6.64 8.71
CA ASP A 181 -2.44 5.87 9.35
C ASP A 181 -2.34 4.49 8.69
N GLY A 182 -1.28 4.28 7.93
CA GLY A 182 -1.04 3.05 7.18
C GLY A 182 -0.44 1.94 8.04
N ALA A 183 -0.95 0.71 7.93
CA ALA A 183 -0.47 -0.42 8.72
C ALA A 183 0.98 -0.84 8.39
N TYR A 184 1.45 -0.59 7.16
CA TYR A 184 2.81 -0.90 6.75
C TYR A 184 3.72 0.32 6.94
N PRO A 185 4.82 0.21 7.73
CA PRO A 185 5.69 1.35 7.98
C PRO A 185 6.26 1.98 6.71
N GLY A 186 6.02 3.28 6.53
CA GLY A 186 6.51 4.05 5.39
C GLY A 186 5.75 3.82 4.08
N ALA A 187 4.61 3.12 4.09
CA ALA A 187 3.68 3.15 2.96
C ALA A 187 3.04 4.54 2.86
N GLY A 188 3.04 5.12 1.65
CA GLY A 188 2.53 6.47 1.49
C GLY A 188 2.79 7.08 0.13
N VAL A 189 2.20 8.24 -0.09
CA VAL A 189 2.37 9.03 -1.31
C VAL A 189 3.82 9.55 -1.39
N VAL A 190 4.49 9.27 -2.49
CA VAL A 190 5.85 9.72 -2.72
C VAL A 190 5.83 11.21 -3.08
N ALA A 191 6.45 12.05 -2.25
CA ALA A 191 6.53 13.49 -2.51
C ALA A 191 7.23 13.79 -3.84
N ALA A 192 6.77 14.80 -4.57
CA ALA A 192 7.37 15.24 -5.82
C ALA A 192 8.84 15.64 -5.68
N SER A 193 9.25 16.08 -4.48
CA SER A 193 10.62 16.47 -4.15
C SER A 193 11.56 15.31 -3.82
N GLN A 194 11.06 14.09 -3.60
CA GLN A 194 11.91 12.92 -3.33
C GLN A 194 12.68 12.40 -4.56
N LYS A 195 12.53 13.01 -5.72
CA LYS A 195 13.48 12.78 -6.83
C LYS A 195 14.92 13.19 -6.50
N GLN A 196 15.20 13.84 -5.37
CA GLN A 196 16.53 14.34 -4.95
C GLN A 196 16.82 14.26 -3.45
N ALA A 197 16.20 13.40 -2.67
CA ALA A 197 16.73 13.10 -1.34
C ALA A 197 17.71 11.93 -1.44
N LYS A 198 18.90 12.21 -1.95
CA LYS A 198 20.11 11.51 -1.53
C LYS A 198 20.32 11.84 -0.06
N GLU A 199 20.40 10.78 0.77
CA GLU A 199 21.01 10.75 2.10
C GLU A 199 20.63 11.88 3.08
N GLY A 200 19.85 11.55 4.08
CA GLY A 200 19.76 12.39 5.27
C GLY A 200 18.52 12.16 6.14
N ASN A 201 18.74 11.42 7.22
CA ASN A 201 17.90 11.32 8.42
C ASN A 201 16.55 10.61 8.30
N GLY A 202 16.62 9.28 8.30
CA GLY A 202 15.54 8.48 8.89
C GLY A 202 15.38 8.84 10.36
N LYS A 203 14.26 9.43 10.74
CA LYS A 203 13.84 9.47 12.13
C LYS A 203 13.53 8.02 12.50
N ALA A 204 14.46 7.37 13.21
CA ALA A 204 14.18 6.11 13.86
C ALA A 204 13.00 6.31 14.82
N TRP A 205 11.96 5.52 14.65
CA TRP A 205 10.93 5.39 15.67
C TRP A 205 11.60 4.78 16.90
N VAL A 206 11.66 5.56 17.99
CA VAL A 206 12.12 5.07 19.28
C VAL A 206 11.08 4.04 19.74
N SER A 207 11.48 2.79 19.94
CA SER A 207 10.59 1.77 20.48
C SER A 207 10.13 2.20 21.88
N MET A 208 8.94 1.80 22.31
CA MET A 208 8.48 2.09 23.68
C MET A 208 9.45 1.58 24.76
N GLN A 209 10.28 0.58 24.46
CA GLN A 209 11.31 0.07 25.34
C GLN A 209 12.48 1.04 25.54
N ASP A 210 12.81 1.84 24.50
CA ASP A 210 13.89 2.84 24.61
C ASP A 210 13.45 4.09 25.39
N ALA A 211 12.15 4.36 25.47
CA ALA A 211 11.61 5.48 26.24
C ALA A 211 11.62 5.24 27.77
N GLU A 212 11.63 3.98 28.23
CA GLU A 212 11.76 3.63 29.65
C GLU A 212 13.23 3.66 30.13
N ALA A 213 14.18 3.35 29.25
CA ALA A 213 15.62 3.37 29.60
C ALA A 213 16.17 4.80 29.79
N ALA A 214 15.51 5.82 29.30
CA ALA A 214 15.93 7.22 29.44
C ALA A 214 15.40 7.91 30.71
N LYS A 215 14.70 7.19 31.60
CA LYS A 215 14.12 7.72 32.85
C LYS A 215 14.77 7.21 34.12
N ASN A 216 15.92 6.49 34.04
CA ASN A 216 16.72 6.08 35.18
C ASN A 216 18.10 6.75 35.19
#